data_6c9876964df9b1ec160e440856c751d8
#
_entry.id   6c9876964df9b1ec160e440856c751d8
#
_cell.length_a   1.000
_cell.length_b   1.000
_cell.length_c   1.000
_cell.angle_alpha   90.00
_cell.angle_beta   90.00
_cell.angle_gamma   90.00
#
_symmetry.space_group_name_H-M   'P 1'
#
loop_
_entity.id
_entity.type
_entity.pdbx_description
1 polymer ?
#
loop_
_entity_poly.entity_id
_entity_poly.type
_entity_poly.pdbx_seq_one_letter_code
_entity_poly.pdbx_strand_id
1 'polypeptide(L)'
;VWVDGKDTAKDENILDIRKEAGMIFQNPDNQIVAGVVEEDVAFGPENIGVPTEEIWERVGHSLEAVGMTAYRYHSPNRLSGGQKQRVAIAGVVAMEPKCIIMDEPTAMLDPNGRKEVLNTVHRLTRQKDVTVILITHYMEEVIDAD
;
A
#
# COMPACT_ATOMS: atom_id res chain seq x y z
N VAL A 1 -17.56 13.46 5.40
CA VAL A 1 -17.40 12.20 4.65
C VAL A 1 -17.58 11.02 5.62
N TRP A 2 -18.08 9.91 5.12
CA TRP A 2 -18.33 8.70 5.90
C TRP A 2 -17.53 7.54 5.34
N VAL A 3 -16.85 6.80 6.21
CA VAL A 3 -16.08 5.58 5.87
C VAL A 3 -16.60 4.45 6.77
N ASP A 4 -17.13 3.41 6.17
CA ASP A 4 -17.70 2.26 6.87
C ASP A 4 -18.63 2.66 8.04
N GLY A 5 -19.55 3.61 7.77
CA GLY A 5 -20.50 4.13 8.76
C GLY A 5 -19.93 5.09 9.81
N LYS A 6 -18.65 5.47 9.70
CA LYS A 6 -17.96 6.38 10.63
C LYS A 6 -17.74 7.73 9.99
N ASP A 7 -18.09 8.81 10.70
CA ASP A 7 -17.90 10.19 10.24
C ASP A 7 -16.43 10.61 10.39
N THR A 8 -15.80 11.01 9.27
CA THR A 8 -14.40 11.48 9.23
C THR A 8 -14.17 12.80 9.98
N ALA A 9 -15.22 13.54 10.28
CA ALA A 9 -15.13 14.80 11.05
C ALA A 9 -14.97 14.58 12.56
N LYS A 10 -15.12 13.34 13.04
CA LYS A 10 -14.99 13.01 14.46
C LYS A 10 -13.64 12.39 14.76
N ASP A 11 -12.85 13.05 15.62
CA ASP A 11 -11.52 12.60 16.01
C ASP A 11 -11.51 11.18 16.63
N GLU A 12 -12.56 10.81 17.33
CA GLU A 12 -12.75 9.47 17.91
C GLU A 12 -12.74 8.33 16.89
N ASN A 13 -13.11 8.63 15.63
CA ASN A 13 -13.19 7.66 14.54
C ASN A 13 -11.89 7.52 13.73
N ILE A 14 -10.92 8.43 13.90
CA ILE A 14 -9.73 8.52 13.05
C ILE A 14 -8.94 7.22 13.02
N LEU A 15 -8.70 6.62 14.18
CA LEU A 15 -7.91 5.39 14.27
C LEU A 15 -8.61 4.22 13.58
N ASP A 16 -9.91 4.09 13.79
CA ASP A 16 -10.72 3.04 13.17
C ASP A 16 -10.79 3.21 11.65
N ILE A 17 -10.98 4.45 11.17
CA ILE A 17 -11.00 4.76 9.74
C ILE A 17 -9.66 4.41 9.09
N ARG A 18 -8.54 4.73 9.74
CA ARG A 18 -7.19 4.39 9.24
C ARG A 18 -6.92 2.88 9.19
N LYS A 19 -7.58 2.09 10.02
CA LYS A 19 -7.53 0.62 9.95
C LYS A 19 -8.31 0.07 8.76
N GLU A 20 -9.43 0.71 8.41
CA GLU A 20 -10.34 0.26 7.35
C GLU A 20 -9.95 0.77 5.96
N ALA A 21 -9.35 1.96 5.87
CA ALA A 21 -8.98 2.60 4.62
C ALA A 21 -7.50 3.02 4.64
N GLY A 22 -6.71 2.35 3.82
CA GLY A 22 -5.30 2.70 3.58
C GLY A 22 -5.15 3.71 2.45
N MET A 23 -4.08 4.49 2.45
CA MET A 23 -3.80 5.49 1.43
C MET A 23 -2.39 5.36 0.89
N ILE A 24 -2.26 5.39 -0.43
CA ILE A 24 -1.00 5.40 -1.15
C ILE A 24 -0.86 6.75 -1.86
N PHE A 25 0.26 7.43 -1.62
CA PHE A 25 0.55 8.73 -2.18
C PHE A 25 1.38 8.64 -3.47
N GLN A 26 1.41 9.74 -4.21
CA GLN A 26 2.13 9.90 -5.47
C GLN A 26 3.64 9.63 -5.33
N ASN A 27 4.26 10.16 -4.27
CA ASN A 27 5.69 10.00 -4.01
C ASN A 27 5.94 8.96 -2.90
N PRO A 28 6.50 7.77 -3.22
CA PRO A 28 6.79 6.75 -2.23
C PRO A 28 7.82 7.18 -1.19
N ASP A 29 8.74 8.10 -1.51
CA ASP A 29 9.74 8.60 -0.57
C ASP A 29 9.12 9.39 0.60
N ASN A 30 7.92 9.94 0.41
CA ASN A 30 7.17 10.60 1.49
C ASN A 30 6.45 9.59 2.42
N GLN A 31 6.33 8.35 2.01
CA GLN A 31 5.59 7.31 2.72
C GLN A 31 6.51 6.31 3.42
N ILE A 32 7.66 5.98 2.80
CA ILE A 32 8.68 5.09 3.35
C ILE A 32 9.46 5.81 4.45
N VAL A 33 9.52 5.23 5.65
CA VAL A 33 10.14 5.85 6.84
C VAL A 33 11.27 5.03 7.43
N ALA A 34 11.33 3.71 7.18
CA ALA A 34 12.35 2.83 7.74
C ALA A 34 13.57 2.64 6.83
N GLY A 35 14.68 2.24 7.41
CA GLY A 35 15.94 1.96 6.71
C GLY A 35 16.01 0.58 6.05
N VAL A 36 15.10 -0.32 6.37
CA VAL A 36 14.98 -1.68 5.84
C VAL A 36 13.54 -1.94 5.40
N VAL A 37 13.37 -2.60 4.26
CA VAL A 37 12.05 -2.85 3.65
C VAL A 37 11.08 -3.55 4.62
N GLU A 38 11.50 -4.63 5.29
CA GLU A 38 10.61 -5.35 6.20
C GLU A 38 10.15 -4.51 7.40
N GLU A 39 11.03 -3.66 7.92
CA GLU A 39 10.71 -2.77 9.02
C GLU A 39 9.70 -1.70 8.60
N ASP A 40 9.83 -1.21 7.36
CA ASP A 40 8.90 -0.24 6.80
C ASP A 40 7.50 -0.84 6.64
N VAL A 41 7.41 -2.06 6.14
CA VAL A 41 6.14 -2.79 5.98
C VAL A 41 5.52 -3.12 7.35
N ALA A 42 6.33 -3.39 8.38
CA ALA A 42 5.87 -3.66 9.74
C ALA A 42 5.31 -2.43 10.45
N PHE A 43 5.72 -1.23 10.06
CA PHE A 43 5.39 0.02 10.75
C PHE A 43 3.87 0.28 10.87
N GLY A 44 3.11 0.04 9.80
CA GLY A 44 1.65 0.19 9.82
C GLY A 44 0.96 -0.74 10.83
N PRO A 45 1.18 -2.06 10.73
CA PRO A 45 0.65 -3.03 11.70
C PRO A 45 1.04 -2.73 13.15
N GLU A 46 2.27 -2.32 13.43
CA GLU A 46 2.70 -1.90 14.78
C GLU A 46 1.86 -0.76 15.31
N ASN A 47 1.62 0.26 14.50
CA ASN A 47 0.86 1.46 14.89
C ASN A 47 -0.61 1.18 15.20
N ILE A 48 -1.19 0.13 14.63
CA ILE A 48 -2.58 -0.27 14.92
C ILE A 48 -2.68 -1.36 15.98
N GLY A 49 -1.56 -1.73 16.61
CA GLY A 49 -1.53 -2.63 17.77
C GLY A 49 -1.61 -4.12 17.43
N VAL A 50 -1.19 -4.53 16.23
CA VAL A 50 -1.10 -5.95 15.86
C VAL A 50 -0.01 -6.63 16.70
N PRO A 51 -0.26 -7.85 17.25
CA PRO A 51 0.76 -8.61 17.99
C PRO A 51 2.02 -8.86 17.16
N THR A 52 3.19 -8.79 17.77
CA THR A 52 4.49 -8.89 17.08
C THR A 52 4.64 -10.15 16.23
N GLU A 53 4.19 -11.29 16.73
CA GLU A 53 4.25 -12.56 15.99
C GLU A 53 3.44 -12.51 14.68
N GLU A 54 2.24 -11.91 14.75
CA GLU A 54 1.36 -11.72 13.59
C GLU A 54 1.91 -10.68 12.62
N ILE A 55 2.62 -9.64 13.10
CA ILE A 55 3.22 -8.62 12.23
C ILE A 55 4.15 -9.24 11.21
N TRP A 56 5.07 -10.11 11.63
CA TRP A 56 6.06 -10.71 10.73
C TRP A 56 5.43 -11.65 9.70
N GLU A 57 4.35 -12.33 10.04
CA GLU A 57 3.56 -13.11 9.11
C GLU A 57 2.89 -12.21 8.07
N ARG A 58 2.25 -11.12 8.49
CA ARG A 58 1.63 -10.12 7.60
C ARG A 58 2.65 -9.45 6.68
N VAL A 59 3.85 -9.12 7.18
CA VAL A 59 4.96 -8.58 6.39
C VAL A 59 5.36 -9.55 5.28
N GLY A 60 5.55 -10.82 5.61
CA GLY A 60 5.89 -11.85 4.63
C GLY A 60 4.85 -11.98 3.52
N HIS A 61 3.57 -12.12 3.88
CA HIS A 61 2.46 -12.22 2.93
C HIS A 61 2.30 -10.97 2.07
N SER A 62 2.48 -9.78 2.67
CA SER A 62 2.35 -8.52 1.94
C SER A 62 3.47 -8.31 0.93
N LEU A 63 4.71 -8.64 1.29
CA LEU A 63 5.84 -8.59 0.36
C LEU A 63 5.70 -9.59 -0.79
N GLU A 64 5.17 -10.78 -0.52
CA GLU A 64 4.85 -11.77 -1.56
C GLU A 64 3.77 -11.23 -2.49
N ALA A 65 2.70 -10.66 -1.96
CA ALA A 65 1.59 -10.11 -2.74
C ALA A 65 2.01 -9.01 -3.72
N VAL A 66 3.01 -8.21 -3.37
CA VAL A 66 3.56 -7.16 -4.23
C VAL A 66 4.80 -7.57 -5.03
N GLY A 67 5.27 -8.82 -4.89
CA GLY A 67 6.44 -9.35 -5.60
C GLY A 67 7.77 -8.77 -5.12
N MET A 68 7.88 -8.44 -3.82
CA MET A 68 9.07 -7.79 -3.23
C MET A 68 9.79 -8.65 -2.18
N THR A 69 9.49 -9.94 -2.09
CA THR A 69 10.10 -10.84 -1.11
C THR A 69 11.63 -10.88 -1.20
N ALA A 70 12.20 -10.85 -2.42
CA ALA A 70 13.65 -10.84 -2.63
C ALA A 70 14.35 -9.59 -2.07
N TYR A 71 13.60 -8.51 -1.85
CA TYR A 71 14.12 -7.22 -1.36
C TYR A 71 13.83 -6.97 0.12
N ARG A 72 13.33 -7.98 0.82
CA ARG A 72 12.89 -7.87 2.22
C ARG A 72 13.89 -7.19 3.14
N TYR A 73 15.17 -7.53 2.99
CA TYR A 73 16.26 -7.04 3.84
C TYR A 73 17.07 -5.90 3.21
N HIS A 74 16.63 -5.37 2.07
CA HIS A 74 17.29 -4.26 1.39
C HIS A 74 16.93 -2.92 2.02
N SER A 75 17.83 -1.96 1.83
CA SER A 75 17.52 -0.55 2.10
C SER A 75 16.61 -0.02 0.99
N PRO A 76 15.50 0.69 1.33
CA PRO A 76 14.64 1.33 0.34
C PRO A 76 15.39 2.29 -0.60
N ASN A 77 16.48 2.90 -0.13
CA ASN A 77 17.29 3.81 -0.95
C ASN A 77 17.97 3.15 -2.16
N ARG A 78 18.04 1.82 -2.18
CA ARG A 78 18.61 1.03 -3.30
C ARG A 78 17.55 0.55 -4.29
N LEU A 79 16.30 0.89 -4.07
CA LEU A 79 15.19 0.45 -4.90
C LEU A 79 14.87 1.48 -6.00
N SER A 80 14.36 0.99 -7.14
CA SER A 80 13.75 1.84 -8.16
C SER A 80 12.47 2.51 -7.64
N GLY A 81 11.98 3.54 -8.31
CA GLY A 81 10.73 4.20 -7.96
C GLY A 81 9.54 3.23 -7.93
N GLY A 82 9.43 2.34 -8.92
CA GLY A 82 8.37 1.33 -8.96
C GLY A 82 8.48 0.29 -7.84
N GLN A 83 9.70 -0.11 -7.47
CA GLN A 83 9.94 -0.99 -6.33
C GLN A 83 9.58 -0.31 -5.01
N LYS A 84 9.98 0.95 -4.81
CA LYS A 84 9.60 1.75 -3.63
C LYS A 84 8.08 1.86 -3.51
N GLN A 85 7.39 2.12 -4.61
CA GLN A 85 5.94 2.22 -4.61
C GLN A 85 5.28 0.89 -4.22
N ARG A 86 5.80 -0.25 -4.70
CA ARG A 86 5.33 -1.57 -4.28
C ARG A 86 5.58 -1.84 -2.80
N VAL A 87 6.69 -1.38 -2.23
CA VAL A 87 6.94 -1.45 -0.78
C VAL A 87 5.92 -0.61 0.00
N ALA A 88 5.62 0.60 -0.45
CA ALA A 88 4.58 1.44 0.16
C ALA A 88 3.20 0.75 0.12
N ILE A 89 2.86 0.10 -1.00
CA ILE A 89 1.63 -0.71 -1.12
C ILE A 89 1.66 -1.88 -0.13
N ALA A 90 2.78 -2.59 0.00
CA ALA A 90 2.91 -3.69 0.97
C ALA A 90 2.66 -3.23 2.41
N GLY A 91 3.18 -2.05 2.79
CA GLY A 91 2.95 -1.47 4.11
C GLY A 91 1.48 -1.21 4.41
N VAL A 92 0.71 -0.80 3.41
CA VAL A 92 -0.75 -0.62 3.55
C VAL A 92 -1.46 -1.97 3.56
N VAL A 93 -1.10 -2.90 2.67
CA VAL A 93 -1.69 -4.25 2.60
C VAL A 93 -1.49 -5.02 3.91
N ALA A 94 -0.35 -4.84 4.58
CA ALA A 94 -0.06 -5.49 5.86
C ALA A 94 -1.00 -5.07 7.00
N MET A 95 -1.65 -3.91 6.88
CA MET A 95 -2.69 -3.47 7.82
C MET A 95 -4.04 -4.18 7.60
N GLU A 96 -4.18 -4.93 6.49
CA GLU A 96 -5.41 -5.61 6.07
C GLU A 96 -6.64 -4.68 6.00
N PRO A 97 -6.54 -3.55 5.27
CA PRO A 97 -7.65 -2.63 5.13
C PRO A 97 -8.74 -3.21 4.22
N LYS A 98 -9.97 -2.73 4.36
CA LYS A 98 -11.08 -3.05 3.45
C LYS A 98 -11.00 -2.28 2.13
N CYS A 99 -10.38 -1.10 2.17
CA CYS A 99 -10.25 -0.22 1.02
C CYS A 99 -8.84 0.38 0.96
N ILE A 100 -8.29 0.50 -0.25
CA ILE A 100 -7.03 1.19 -0.50
C ILE A 100 -7.30 2.31 -1.51
N ILE A 101 -6.99 3.54 -1.11
CA ILE A 101 -7.09 4.72 -1.97
C ILE A 101 -5.69 5.01 -2.51
N MET A 102 -5.53 5.03 -3.82
CA MET A 102 -4.27 5.32 -4.50
C MET A 102 -4.38 6.63 -5.23
N ASP A 103 -3.65 7.63 -4.75
CA ASP A 103 -3.64 8.99 -5.32
C ASP A 103 -2.46 9.13 -6.26
N GLU A 104 -2.73 9.02 -7.56
CA GLU A 104 -1.74 9.08 -8.66
C GLU A 104 -0.49 8.22 -8.41
N PRO A 105 -0.62 6.92 -8.08
CA PRO A 105 0.48 6.10 -7.58
C PRO A 105 1.61 5.87 -8.59
N THR A 106 1.38 6.20 -9.85
CA THR A 106 2.32 5.95 -10.97
C THR A 106 2.89 7.24 -11.57
N ALA A 107 2.44 8.42 -11.11
CA ALA A 107 2.75 9.71 -11.74
C ALA A 107 4.26 10.03 -11.80
N MET A 108 5.04 9.55 -10.85
CA MET A 108 6.49 9.80 -10.76
C MET A 108 7.34 8.64 -11.31
N LEU A 109 6.72 7.66 -11.97
CA LEU A 109 7.38 6.44 -12.42
C LEU A 109 7.69 6.46 -13.92
N ASP A 110 8.78 5.80 -14.32
CA ASP A 110 9.04 5.44 -15.69
C ASP A 110 8.01 4.43 -16.23
N PRO A 111 7.92 4.20 -17.56
CA PRO A 111 6.92 3.28 -18.12
C PRO A 111 6.98 1.86 -17.55
N ASN A 112 8.17 1.33 -17.28
CA ASN A 112 8.31 -0.01 -16.70
C ASN A 112 7.81 -0.06 -15.24
N GLY A 113 8.23 0.90 -14.44
CA GLY A 113 7.77 1.01 -13.04
C GLY A 113 6.26 1.20 -12.94
N ARG A 114 5.67 1.99 -13.84
CA ARG A 114 4.21 2.17 -13.94
C ARG A 114 3.51 0.84 -14.20
N LYS A 115 3.98 0.10 -15.20
CA LYS A 115 3.41 -1.21 -15.55
C LYS A 115 3.51 -2.21 -14.39
N GLU A 116 4.63 -2.25 -13.69
CA GLU A 116 4.82 -3.13 -12.53
C GLU A 116 3.86 -2.82 -11.39
N VAL A 117 3.67 -1.52 -11.08
CA VAL A 117 2.73 -1.08 -10.05
C VAL A 117 1.29 -1.42 -10.43
N LEU A 118 0.86 -1.14 -11.66
CA LEU A 118 -0.48 -1.47 -12.14
C LEU A 118 -0.76 -2.98 -12.11
N ASN A 119 0.20 -3.81 -12.55
CA ASN A 119 0.07 -5.27 -12.46
C ASN A 119 -0.08 -5.72 -11.00
N THR A 120 0.61 -5.09 -10.07
CA THR A 120 0.48 -5.36 -8.63
C THR A 120 -0.92 -4.99 -8.13
N VAL A 121 -1.44 -3.84 -8.51
CA VAL A 121 -2.81 -3.40 -8.17
C VAL A 121 -3.85 -4.39 -8.69
N HIS A 122 -3.78 -4.78 -9.95
CA HIS A 122 -4.70 -5.77 -10.55
C HIS A 122 -4.64 -7.12 -9.84
N ARG A 123 -3.45 -7.56 -9.46
CA ARG A 123 -3.29 -8.81 -8.70
C ARG A 123 -3.92 -8.71 -7.33
N LEU A 124 -3.74 -7.61 -6.62
CA LEU A 124 -4.33 -7.38 -5.30
C LEU A 124 -5.86 -7.40 -5.34
N THR A 125 -6.48 -6.73 -6.32
CA THR A 125 -7.94 -6.70 -6.47
C THR A 125 -8.53 -8.08 -6.77
N ARG A 126 -7.79 -8.96 -7.44
CA ARG A 126 -8.25 -10.32 -7.77
C ARG A 126 -8.00 -11.36 -6.67
N GLN A 127 -6.94 -11.20 -5.88
CA GLN A 127 -6.50 -12.20 -4.89
C GLN A 127 -6.88 -11.85 -3.46
N LYS A 128 -7.14 -10.59 -3.18
CA LYS A 128 -7.51 -10.08 -1.87
C LYS A 128 -8.93 -9.52 -1.94
N ASP A 129 -9.69 -9.70 -0.88
CA ASP A 129 -11.02 -9.08 -0.73
C ASP A 129 -10.85 -7.62 -0.28
N VAL A 130 -10.24 -6.81 -1.15
CA VAL A 130 -9.96 -5.40 -0.91
C VAL A 130 -10.45 -4.56 -2.07
N THR A 131 -11.16 -3.48 -1.75
CA THR A 131 -11.56 -2.48 -2.74
C THR A 131 -10.42 -1.51 -2.98
N VAL A 132 -10.08 -1.28 -4.25
CA VAL A 132 -9.08 -0.27 -4.62
C VAL A 132 -9.77 0.89 -5.35
N ILE A 133 -9.54 2.11 -4.87
CA ILE A 133 -9.94 3.35 -5.51
C ILE A 133 -8.69 3.99 -6.11
N LEU A 134 -8.62 4.04 -7.44
CA LEU A 134 -7.50 4.62 -8.16
C LEU A 134 -7.86 6.02 -8.67
N ILE A 135 -7.11 7.02 -8.22
CA ILE A 135 -7.16 8.40 -8.72
C ILE A 135 -6.00 8.56 -9.70
N THR A 136 -6.31 8.81 -10.96
CA THR A 136 -5.30 8.97 -12.01
C THR A 136 -5.78 9.92 -13.10
N HIS A 137 -4.84 10.55 -13.81
CA HIS A 137 -5.08 11.30 -15.04
C HIS A 137 -4.60 10.54 -16.30
N TYR A 138 -4.06 9.33 -16.13
CA TYR A 138 -3.66 8.46 -17.24
C TYR A 138 -4.83 7.57 -17.67
N MET A 139 -5.37 7.82 -18.84
CA MET A 139 -6.56 7.10 -19.35
C MET A 139 -6.32 5.60 -19.52
N GLU A 140 -5.10 5.21 -19.88
CA GLU A 140 -4.72 3.80 -20.00
C GLU A 140 -4.79 3.00 -18.70
N GLU A 141 -4.73 3.67 -17.55
CA GLU A 141 -4.79 3.01 -16.24
C GLU A 141 -6.20 2.60 -15.83
N VAL A 142 -7.22 3.20 -16.44
CA VAL A 142 -8.63 2.94 -16.11
C VAL A 142 -9.32 1.96 -17.05
N ILE A 143 -8.65 1.52 -18.12
CA ILE A 143 -9.24 0.62 -19.13
C ILE A 143 -9.71 -0.71 -18.51
N ASP A 144 -8.97 -1.21 -17.53
CA ASP A 144 -9.24 -2.49 -16.85
C ASP A 144 -9.94 -2.30 -15.47
N ALA A 145 -10.42 -1.10 -15.18
CA ALA A 145 -11.19 -0.83 -13.96
C ALA A 145 -12.65 -1.31 -14.10
N ASP A 146 -13.24 -1.70 -12.98
CA ASP A 146 -14.67 -2.09 -12.94
C ASP A 146 -15.61 -0.89 -13.13
#